data_c10bf53c939edf0dfbe0b18f1b2ccd51
#
_entry.id   c10bf53c939edf0dfbe0b18f1b2ccd51
#
_cell.length_a   1.000
_cell.length_b   1.000
_cell.length_c   1.000
_cell.angle_alpha   90.00
_cell.angle_beta   90.00
_cell.angle_gamma   90.00
#
_symmetry.space_group_name_H-M   'P 1'
#
loop_
_entity.id
_entity.type
_entity.pdbx_description
1 polymer ?
#
loop_
_entity_poly.entity_id
_entity_poly.type
_entity_poly.pdbx_seq_one_letter_code
_entity_poly.pdbx_strand_id
1 'polypeptide(L)'
;MRTLRTRHQRRLLAAAVVAAAALTSAPAAVAAPAPAPAAGTATATAPAPAKTTSPVRVVASGERVDAGGGFTIWLTAEGKHWLSPDGTENFRSVVDGNIDLSRPGVSHQAEGDATATFHSGLFYGTKRAGQVVLTDADGRRTSATLLELPGRPGWGVWYAHRTGSVEGVGVALYDRNGRLLAELPPF
;
A
#
# COMPACT_ATOMS: atom_id res chain seq x y z
N MET A 1 -55.50 7.11 -0.66
CA MET A 1 -55.89 6.22 -1.76
C MET A 1 -54.66 5.54 -2.34
N ARG A 2 -54.73 4.19 -2.32
CA ARG A 2 -54.05 3.16 -3.13
C ARG A 2 -52.52 3.03 -3.09
N THR A 3 -52.15 2.06 -2.27
CA THR A 3 -51.01 1.14 -2.30
C THR A 3 -50.84 0.45 -3.67
N LEU A 4 -49.57 0.28 -4.09
CA LEU A 4 -49.19 -0.80 -5.00
C LEU A 4 -47.88 -1.42 -4.52
N ARG A 5 -48.01 -2.62 -3.95
CA ARG A 5 -46.96 -3.59 -3.71
C ARG A 5 -46.61 -4.26 -5.04
N THR A 6 -45.34 -4.37 -5.37
CA THR A 6 -44.89 -5.30 -6.42
C THR A 6 -43.94 -6.32 -5.80
N ARG A 7 -44.43 -7.57 -5.72
CA ARG A 7 -43.68 -8.77 -5.39
C ARG A 7 -42.87 -9.18 -6.61
N HIS A 8 -41.59 -9.47 -6.47
CA HIS A 8 -40.85 -10.26 -7.44
C HIS A 8 -40.38 -11.59 -6.84
N GLN A 9 -40.78 -12.61 -7.59
CA GLN A 9 -40.71 -14.03 -7.32
C GLN A 9 -39.26 -14.56 -7.32
N ARG A 10 -38.98 -15.43 -6.36
CA ARG A 10 -37.88 -16.36 -6.34
C ARG A 10 -38.06 -17.43 -7.39
N ARG A 11 -37.10 -17.69 -8.24
CA ARG A 11 -37.03 -18.93 -9.05
C ARG A 11 -35.83 -19.73 -8.58
N LEU A 12 -36.14 -20.86 -7.96
CA LEU A 12 -35.20 -21.95 -7.69
C LEU A 12 -35.09 -22.78 -8.98
N LEU A 13 -33.87 -23.04 -9.41
CA LEU A 13 -33.57 -24.07 -10.41
C LEU A 13 -32.68 -25.11 -9.77
N ALA A 14 -33.22 -26.30 -9.62
CA ALA A 14 -32.50 -27.51 -9.28
C ALA A 14 -31.87 -28.08 -10.55
N ALA A 15 -30.62 -28.52 -10.49
CA ALA A 15 -29.97 -29.30 -11.54
C ALA A 15 -29.49 -30.64 -10.97
N ALA A 16 -29.86 -31.68 -11.67
CA ALA A 16 -29.70 -33.08 -11.32
C ALA A 16 -28.27 -33.59 -11.56
N VAL A 17 -27.86 -34.51 -10.69
CA VAL A 17 -26.65 -35.32 -10.77
C VAL A 17 -26.94 -36.51 -11.67
N VAL A 18 -26.06 -36.75 -12.65
CA VAL A 18 -26.00 -38.03 -13.39
C VAL A 18 -24.64 -38.64 -13.15
N ALA A 19 -24.61 -39.77 -12.48
CA ALA A 19 -23.43 -40.63 -12.31
C ALA A 19 -23.38 -41.63 -13.48
N ALA A 20 -22.26 -41.70 -14.18
CA ALA A 20 -21.94 -42.80 -15.07
C ALA A 20 -20.62 -43.45 -14.67
N ALA A 21 -20.69 -44.70 -14.24
CA ALA A 21 -19.53 -45.56 -14.01
C ALA A 21 -19.12 -46.26 -15.30
N ALA A 22 -17.87 -46.16 -15.68
CA ALA A 22 -17.28 -47.01 -16.73
C ALA A 22 -15.99 -47.65 -16.22
N LEU A 23 -16.03 -48.98 -16.13
CA LEU A 23 -14.86 -49.86 -15.89
C LEU A 23 -14.14 -50.07 -17.20
N THR A 24 -12.83 -49.80 -17.27
CA THR A 24 -11.94 -50.35 -18.30
C THR A 24 -10.53 -50.60 -17.77
N SER A 25 -10.15 -51.85 -17.97
CA SER A 25 -8.86 -52.54 -17.98
C SER A 25 -7.56 -51.74 -18.01
N ALA A 26 -6.62 -52.14 -17.12
CA ALA A 26 -5.23 -51.69 -17.10
C ALA A 26 -4.41 -52.25 -18.27
N PRO A 27 -3.47 -51.50 -18.83
CA PRO A 27 -2.27 -52.02 -19.43
C PRO A 27 -1.00 -51.72 -18.61
N ALA A 28 0.01 -52.56 -18.81
CA ALA A 28 1.25 -52.67 -18.08
C ALA A 28 2.03 -51.35 -17.94
N ALA A 29 2.61 -51.16 -16.77
CA ALA A 29 3.55 -50.09 -16.44
C ALA A 29 4.86 -50.24 -17.19
N VAL A 30 5.15 -49.31 -18.11
CA VAL A 30 6.53 -49.01 -18.54
C VAL A 30 7.06 -47.94 -17.54
N ALA A 31 8.12 -48.26 -16.82
CA ALA A 31 8.79 -47.34 -15.93
C ALA A 31 9.40 -46.19 -16.73
N ALA A 32 8.82 -45.00 -16.55
CA ALA A 32 9.43 -43.77 -17.02
C ALA A 32 10.53 -43.32 -16.04
N PRO A 33 11.66 -42.76 -16.52
CA PRO A 33 12.70 -42.23 -15.64
C PRO A 33 12.16 -41.10 -14.78
N ALA A 34 12.59 -41.06 -13.52
CA ALA A 34 12.22 -40.04 -12.55
C ALA A 34 12.55 -38.65 -13.08
N PRO A 35 11.63 -37.66 -12.94
CA PRO A 35 11.94 -36.28 -13.26
C PRO A 35 13.03 -35.77 -12.29
N ALA A 36 14.05 -35.12 -12.86
CA ALA A 36 15.05 -34.40 -12.10
C ALA A 36 14.37 -33.36 -11.17
N PRO A 37 14.95 -33.12 -9.96
CA PRO A 37 14.37 -32.13 -9.04
C PRO A 37 14.30 -30.77 -9.76
N ALA A 38 13.10 -30.21 -9.84
CA ALA A 38 12.89 -28.87 -10.34
C ALA A 38 13.75 -27.90 -9.53
N ALA A 39 14.66 -27.22 -10.21
CA ALA A 39 15.42 -26.13 -9.63
C ALA A 39 14.42 -25.15 -9.00
N GLY A 40 14.47 -25.02 -7.68
CA GLY A 40 13.65 -24.10 -6.93
C GLY A 40 13.82 -22.70 -7.52
N THR A 41 12.74 -22.11 -7.96
CA THR A 41 12.70 -20.70 -8.38
C THR A 41 13.08 -19.88 -7.15
N ALA A 42 14.34 -19.49 -7.04
CA ALA A 42 14.76 -18.53 -6.03
C ALA A 42 13.98 -17.25 -6.29
N THR A 43 13.05 -16.95 -5.41
CA THR A 43 12.38 -15.64 -5.38
C THR A 43 13.49 -14.61 -5.20
N ALA A 44 13.83 -13.89 -6.25
CA ALA A 44 14.82 -12.83 -6.20
C ALA A 44 14.31 -11.77 -5.21
N THR A 45 14.82 -11.77 -4.00
CA THR A 45 14.62 -10.69 -3.04
C THR A 45 15.19 -9.43 -3.70
N ALA A 46 14.33 -8.46 -4.00
CA ALA A 46 14.76 -7.19 -4.56
C ALA A 46 15.87 -6.60 -3.67
N PRO A 47 16.98 -6.11 -4.25
CA PRO A 47 18.08 -5.57 -3.47
C PRO A 47 17.58 -4.44 -2.56
N ALA A 48 17.97 -4.48 -1.29
CA ALA A 48 17.68 -3.41 -0.34
C ALA A 48 18.16 -2.07 -0.92
N PRO A 49 17.42 -0.96 -0.73
CA PRO A 49 17.80 0.33 -1.25
C PRO A 49 19.18 0.72 -0.73
N ALA A 50 20.02 1.24 -1.62
CA ALA A 50 21.26 1.88 -1.21
C ALA A 50 20.95 2.93 -0.13
N LYS A 51 21.87 3.10 0.84
CA LYS A 51 21.74 4.01 2.00
C LYS A 51 21.64 5.50 1.59
N THR A 52 20.62 5.85 0.83
CA THR A 52 20.29 7.23 0.51
C THR A 52 19.16 7.64 1.45
N THR A 53 19.50 7.85 2.71
CA THR A 53 18.59 8.38 3.71
C THR A 53 18.44 9.88 3.48
N SER A 54 17.34 10.30 2.88
CA SER A 54 16.88 11.67 3.09
C SER A 54 16.54 11.78 4.59
N PRO A 55 17.18 12.70 5.33
CA PRO A 55 16.89 12.82 6.76
C PRO A 55 15.42 13.17 6.94
N VAL A 56 14.76 12.54 7.92
CA VAL A 56 13.39 12.92 8.29
C VAL A 56 13.45 14.38 8.75
N ARG A 57 12.72 15.26 8.08
CA ARG A 57 12.64 16.68 8.42
C ARG A 57 11.71 16.85 9.62
N VAL A 58 12.20 17.49 10.67
CA VAL A 58 11.39 17.89 11.82
C VAL A 58 10.72 19.22 11.49
N VAL A 59 9.39 19.28 11.69
CA VAL A 59 8.56 20.47 11.45
C VAL A 59 7.77 20.80 12.72
N ALA A 60 7.51 22.10 12.95
CA ALA A 60 6.66 22.51 14.07
C ALA A 60 5.21 22.09 13.83
N SER A 61 4.45 21.93 14.94
CA SER A 61 3.01 21.67 14.83
C SER A 61 2.31 22.83 14.12
N GLY A 62 1.54 22.51 13.07
CA GLY A 62 0.86 23.51 12.22
C GLY A 62 1.76 24.19 11.18
N GLU A 63 3.08 23.91 11.16
CA GLU A 63 3.97 24.42 10.10
C GLU A 63 3.53 23.90 8.75
N ARG A 64 3.18 24.83 7.84
CA ARG A 64 2.76 24.50 6.48
C ARG A 64 4.00 24.28 5.60
N VAL A 65 4.09 23.08 5.02
CA VAL A 65 5.17 22.69 4.11
C VAL A 65 4.62 22.63 2.70
N ASP A 66 5.22 23.36 1.78
CA ASP A 66 4.95 23.17 0.35
C ASP A 66 5.45 21.78 -0.07
N ALA A 67 4.51 20.93 -0.47
CA ALA A 67 4.79 19.58 -0.90
C ALA A 67 4.94 19.48 -2.44
N GLY A 68 4.85 20.60 -3.16
CA GLY A 68 4.89 20.68 -4.61
C GLY A 68 3.53 20.40 -5.28
N GLY A 69 3.43 20.72 -6.58
CA GLY A 69 2.20 20.47 -7.34
C GLY A 69 0.95 21.20 -6.81
N GLY A 70 1.10 22.26 -6.02
CA GLY A 70 0.01 22.97 -5.36
C GLY A 70 -0.47 22.33 -4.06
N PHE A 71 0.14 21.24 -3.61
CA PHE A 71 -0.17 20.60 -2.33
C PHE A 71 0.60 21.25 -1.18
N THR A 72 -0.08 21.45 -0.05
CA THR A 72 0.51 21.89 1.21
C THR A 72 0.23 20.88 2.30
N ILE A 73 1.23 20.47 3.08
CA ILE A 73 1.10 19.51 4.19
C ILE A 73 1.48 20.19 5.50
N TRP A 74 0.78 19.84 6.58
CA TRP A 74 1.19 20.15 7.94
C TRP A 74 0.78 19.04 8.91
N LEU A 75 1.42 19.00 10.04
CA LEU A 75 1.19 18.01 11.10
C LEU A 75 0.72 18.71 12.37
N THR A 76 -0.23 18.11 13.06
CA THR A 76 -0.60 18.46 14.43
C THR A 76 -0.46 17.22 15.31
N ALA A 77 -0.66 17.34 16.62
CA ALA A 77 -0.65 16.17 17.51
C ALA A 77 -1.73 15.13 17.15
N GLU A 78 -2.81 15.58 16.51
CA GLU A 78 -3.96 14.75 16.11
C GLU A 78 -3.75 14.01 14.79
N GLY A 79 -2.83 14.50 13.93
CA GLY A 79 -2.61 13.82 12.66
C GLY A 79 -2.01 14.67 11.53
N LYS A 80 -2.14 14.11 10.33
CA LYS A 80 -1.74 14.70 9.05
C LYS A 80 -2.88 15.54 8.50
N HIS A 81 -2.57 16.77 8.10
CA HIS A 81 -3.44 17.63 7.30
C HIS A 81 -2.80 17.91 5.94
N TRP A 82 -3.63 18.13 4.93
CA TRP A 82 -3.14 18.62 3.65
C TRP A 82 -4.20 19.43 2.91
N LEU A 83 -3.74 20.39 2.15
CA LEU A 83 -4.53 21.19 1.23
C LEU A 83 -4.22 20.70 -0.19
N SER A 84 -5.26 20.32 -0.92
CA SER A 84 -5.17 19.95 -2.33
C SER A 84 -5.17 21.21 -3.23
N PRO A 85 -4.72 21.13 -4.49
CA PRO A 85 -4.63 22.29 -5.39
C PRO A 85 -5.96 22.99 -5.64
N ASP A 86 -7.09 22.30 -5.51
CA ASP A 86 -8.44 22.83 -5.65
C ASP A 86 -8.94 23.59 -4.40
N GLY A 87 -8.11 23.70 -3.36
CA GLY A 87 -8.45 24.32 -2.08
C GLY A 87 -9.15 23.42 -1.08
N THR A 88 -9.32 22.13 -1.38
CA THR A 88 -9.90 21.17 -0.44
C THR A 88 -8.92 20.86 0.68
N GLU A 89 -9.34 21.10 1.93
CA GLU A 89 -8.59 20.72 3.12
C GLU A 89 -8.99 19.32 3.57
N ASN A 90 -8.00 18.49 3.82
CA ASN A 90 -8.14 17.08 4.17
C ASN A 90 -7.43 16.78 5.49
N PHE A 91 -7.87 15.71 6.17
CA PHE A 91 -7.31 15.29 7.46
C PHE A 91 -7.25 13.77 7.60
N ARG A 92 -6.16 13.28 8.18
CA ARG A 92 -5.99 11.89 8.59
C ARG A 92 -5.56 11.82 10.04
N SER A 93 -6.45 11.33 10.91
CA SER A 93 -6.18 11.17 12.34
C SER A 93 -5.17 10.07 12.62
N VAL A 94 -4.40 10.25 13.70
CA VAL A 94 -3.55 9.21 14.32
C VAL A 94 -4.02 8.85 15.73
N VAL A 95 -5.10 9.49 16.20
CA VAL A 95 -5.63 9.33 17.58
C VAL A 95 -7.05 8.76 17.61
N ASP A 96 -7.66 8.49 16.47
CA ASP A 96 -9.03 7.96 16.36
C ASP A 96 -9.13 6.42 16.53
N GLY A 97 -8.02 5.74 16.79
CA GLY A 97 -7.95 4.29 16.95
C GLY A 97 -7.81 3.50 15.65
N ASN A 98 -7.84 4.14 14.48
CA ASN A 98 -7.68 3.47 13.19
C ASN A 98 -6.21 3.18 12.83
N ILE A 99 -5.26 3.73 13.58
CA ILE A 99 -3.82 3.55 13.42
C ILE A 99 -3.25 2.84 14.65
N ASP A 100 -2.70 1.65 14.45
CA ASP A 100 -2.02 0.90 15.51
C ASP A 100 -0.58 1.40 15.69
N LEU A 101 -0.37 2.29 16.65
CA LEU A 101 0.95 2.85 16.95
C LEU A 101 1.88 1.89 17.71
N SER A 102 1.42 0.69 18.07
CA SER A 102 2.23 -0.29 18.82
C SER A 102 3.23 -1.06 17.93
N ARG A 103 3.02 -1.06 16.61
CA ARG A 103 3.85 -1.76 15.62
C ARG A 103 4.10 -0.91 14.39
N PRO A 104 5.25 -1.10 13.71
CA PRO A 104 5.54 -0.37 12.48
C PRO A 104 4.48 -0.60 11.40
N GLY A 105 4.07 0.49 10.77
CA GLY A 105 3.16 0.47 9.66
C GLY A 105 3.37 1.67 8.73
N VAL A 106 2.81 1.56 7.54
CA VAL A 106 2.78 2.63 6.54
C VAL A 106 1.38 2.67 5.92
N SER A 107 0.86 3.86 5.65
CA SER A 107 -0.40 4.05 4.92
C SER A 107 -0.13 4.76 3.60
N HIS A 108 -1.05 4.65 2.66
CA HIS A 108 -0.95 5.27 1.34
C HIS A 108 -2.26 5.95 0.94
N GLN A 109 -2.14 7.13 0.38
CA GLN A 109 -3.18 7.92 -0.26
C GLN A 109 -2.58 8.50 -1.53
N ALA A 110 -3.39 8.61 -2.58
CA ALA A 110 -2.95 9.17 -3.85
C ALA A 110 -4.03 10.13 -4.39
N GLU A 111 -3.59 11.25 -4.92
CA GLU A 111 -4.43 12.27 -5.55
C GLU A 111 -3.78 12.72 -6.85
N GLY A 112 -4.58 12.88 -7.90
CA GLY A 112 -4.10 13.26 -9.22
C GLY A 112 -4.68 12.40 -10.32
N ASP A 113 -4.02 12.40 -11.46
CA ASP A 113 -4.41 11.68 -12.66
C ASP A 113 -3.26 10.85 -13.26
N ALA A 114 -3.46 10.30 -14.44
CA ALA A 114 -2.42 9.50 -15.13
C ALA A 114 -1.19 10.32 -15.54
N THR A 115 -1.26 11.66 -15.53
CA THR A 115 -0.14 12.54 -15.91
C THR A 115 0.74 12.86 -14.72
N ALA A 116 0.13 13.19 -13.58
CA ALA A 116 0.84 13.55 -12.35
C ALA A 116 0.05 13.13 -11.12
N THR A 117 0.67 12.35 -10.27
CA THR A 117 0.06 11.87 -9.03
C THR A 117 0.88 12.30 -7.82
N PHE A 118 0.19 12.87 -6.85
CA PHE A 118 0.68 13.14 -5.51
C PHE A 118 0.38 11.94 -4.62
N HIS A 119 1.42 11.26 -4.16
CA HIS A 119 1.33 10.17 -3.21
C HIS A 119 1.71 10.68 -1.84
N SER A 120 0.95 10.31 -0.83
CA SER A 120 1.24 10.67 0.55
C SER A 120 0.72 9.61 1.52
N GLY A 121 1.17 9.68 2.77
CA GLY A 121 0.68 8.78 3.80
C GLY A 121 1.33 9.01 5.14
N LEU A 122 1.03 8.13 6.07
CA LEU A 122 1.65 8.07 7.38
C LEU A 122 2.71 6.96 7.40
N PHE A 123 3.79 7.16 8.13
CA PHE A 123 4.57 6.10 8.74
C PHE A 123 4.34 6.15 10.25
N TYR A 124 4.22 5.02 10.91
CA TYR A 124 3.83 4.97 12.32
C TYR A 124 4.38 3.74 13.05
N GLY A 125 4.21 3.73 14.39
CA GLY A 125 4.64 2.64 15.28
C GLY A 125 6.16 2.46 15.35
N THR A 126 6.93 3.50 14.99
CA THR A 126 8.39 3.44 15.02
C THR A 126 9.02 4.82 15.17
N LYS A 127 10.10 4.90 15.96
CA LYS A 127 10.99 6.06 16.05
C LYS A 127 12.24 5.92 15.17
N ARG A 128 12.31 4.85 14.36
CA ARG A 128 13.49 4.50 13.57
C ARG A 128 13.29 4.73 12.08
N ALA A 129 12.15 5.26 11.65
CA ALA A 129 11.89 5.57 10.25
C ALA A 129 13.06 6.32 9.63
N GLY A 130 13.47 5.91 8.45
CA GLY A 130 14.60 6.48 7.71
C GLY A 130 14.27 6.73 6.25
N GLN A 131 13.42 5.90 5.66
CA GLN A 131 13.07 6.03 4.26
C GLN A 131 11.70 5.40 3.99
N VAL A 132 10.93 6.04 3.10
CA VAL A 132 9.76 5.44 2.45
C VAL A 132 10.04 5.40 0.95
N VAL A 133 9.79 4.25 0.33
CA VAL A 133 10.01 4.02 -1.10
C VAL A 133 8.73 3.52 -1.74
N LEU A 134 8.34 4.16 -2.82
CA LEU A 134 7.29 3.71 -3.70
C LEU A 134 7.91 2.88 -4.82
N THR A 135 7.27 1.77 -5.19
CA THR A 135 7.69 0.92 -6.32
C THR A 135 6.49 0.70 -7.23
N ASP A 136 6.60 1.01 -8.52
CA ASP A 136 5.55 0.78 -9.50
C ASP A 136 5.60 -0.63 -10.09
N ALA A 137 4.63 -0.94 -10.94
CA ALA A 137 4.53 -2.23 -11.62
C ALA A 137 5.77 -2.56 -12.50
N ASP A 138 6.47 -1.53 -13.00
CA ASP A 138 7.70 -1.69 -13.79
C ASP A 138 8.96 -1.83 -12.91
N GLY A 139 8.80 -1.83 -11.57
CA GLY A 139 9.89 -1.90 -10.63
C GLY A 139 10.66 -0.58 -10.42
N ARG A 140 10.16 0.53 -10.99
CA ARG A 140 10.78 1.85 -10.81
C ARG A 140 10.53 2.34 -9.40
N ARG A 141 11.57 2.82 -8.74
CA ARG A 141 11.54 3.24 -7.34
C ARG A 141 11.58 4.76 -7.21
N THR A 142 10.77 5.29 -6.30
CA THR A 142 10.73 6.71 -5.93
C THR A 142 10.88 6.84 -4.42
N SER A 143 11.88 7.58 -3.95
CA SER A 143 12.04 7.91 -2.53
C SER A 143 11.14 9.07 -2.16
N ALA A 144 10.43 8.94 -1.04
CA ALA A 144 9.57 9.98 -0.51
C ALA A 144 10.32 10.95 0.40
N THR A 145 9.80 12.17 0.52
CA THR A 145 10.15 13.11 1.59
C THR A 145 9.41 12.73 2.87
N LEU A 146 10.10 12.76 4.02
CA LEU A 146 9.55 12.42 5.33
C LEU A 146 9.53 13.64 6.25
N LEU A 147 8.39 13.82 6.95
CA LEU A 147 8.18 14.86 7.97
C LEU A 147 7.80 14.21 9.30
N GLU A 148 8.31 14.73 10.40
CA GLU A 148 7.87 14.35 11.75
C GLU A 148 7.76 15.57 12.67
N LEU A 149 6.97 15.47 13.72
CA LEU A 149 6.92 16.47 14.80
C LEU A 149 8.15 16.34 15.72
N PRO A 150 8.52 17.41 16.47
CA PRO A 150 9.56 17.34 17.47
C PRO A 150 9.29 16.23 18.50
N GLY A 151 10.34 15.69 19.11
CA GLY A 151 10.23 14.66 20.15
C GLY A 151 10.05 13.24 19.63
N ARG A 152 9.95 13.04 18.33
CA ARG A 152 9.79 11.72 17.69
C ARG A 152 8.59 10.96 18.24
N PRO A 153 7.36 11.37 17.92
CA PRO A 153 6.13 10.79 18.49
C PRO A 153 5.90 9.33 18.11
N GLY A 154 6.75 8.76 17.21
CA GLY A 154 6.61 7.41 16.72
C GLY A 154 5.74 7.31 15.46
N TRP A 155 5.38 8.44 14.89
CA TRP A 155 4.71 8.57 13.60
C TRP A 155 5.15 9.85 12.89
N GLY A 156 4.88 9.91 11.60
CA GLY A 156 5.11 11.07 10.75
C GLY A 156 4.43 10.89 9.41
N VAL A 157 4.72 11.81 8.50
CA VAL A 157 4.13 11.88 7.17
C VAL A 157 5.21 11.64 6.13
N TRP A 158 4.84 10.99 5.04
CA TRP A 158 5.65 10.90 3.84
C TRP A 158 4.86 11.39 2.62
N TYR A 159 5.56 11.93 1.62
CA TYR A 159 4.99 12.31 0.34
C TYR A 159 5.99 12.22 -0.81
N ALA A 160 5.47 12.02 -2.01
CA ALA A 160 6.22 11.99 -3.25
C ALA A 160 5.33 12.35 -4.44
N HIS A 161 5.91 12.92 -5.49
CA HIS A 161 5.27 13.11 -6.79
C HIS A 161 5.76 12.06 -7.78
N ARG A 162 4.85 11.58 -8.60
CA ARG A 162 5.15 10.64 -9.68
C ARG A 162 4.34 10.97 -10.93
N THR A 163 4.85 10.56 -12.07
CA THR A 163 4.10 10.44 -13.31
C THR A 163 3.58 9.01 -13.45
N GLY A 164 2.41 8.83 -14.06
CA GLY A 164 1.79 7.52 -14.31
C GLY A 164 0.66 7.18 -13.34
N SER A 165 0.12 5.97 -13.50
CA SER A 165 -1.02 5.46 -12.72
C SER A 165 -0.71 5.34 -11.22
N VAL A 166 -1.76 5.49 -10.42
CA VAL A 166 -1.76 5.14 -8.99
C VAL A 166 -1.81 3.63 -8.76
N GLU A 167 -2.33 2.89 -9.74
CA GLU A 167 -2.47 1.44 -9.66
C GLU A 167 -1.11 0.75 -9.71
N GLY A 168 -1.00 -0.38 -9.04
CA GLY A 168 0.21 -1.18 -9.03
C GLY A 168 1.38 -0.54 -8.26
N VAL A 169 1.12 0.44 -7.37
CA VAL A 169 2.16 1.08 -6.57
C VAL A 169 2.23 0.44 -5.19
N GLY A 170 3.35 -0.22 -4.89
CA GLY A 170 3.69 -0.68 -3.55
C GLY A 170 4.44 0.40 -2.76
N VAL A 171 4.30 0.38 -1.44
CA VAL A 171 4.97 1.34 -0.53
C VAL A 171 5.69 0.58 0.57
N ALA A 172 6.98 0.85 0.76
CA ALA A 172 7.80 0.21 1.77
C ALA A 172 8.47 1.24 2.69
N LEU A 173 8.37 1.00 4.00
CA LEU A 173 9.02 1.77 5.06
C LEU A 173 10.30 1.05 5.51
N TYR A 174 11.40 1.76 5.52
CA TYR A 174 12.70 1.26 5.99
C TYR A 174 13.21 2.10 7.17
N ASP A 175 14.01 1.47 8.04
CA ASP A 175 14.75 2.20 9.04
C ASP A 175 16.00 2.89 8.45
N ARG A 176 16.73 3.64 9.29
CA ARG A 176 17.95 4.36 8.89
C ARG A 176 19.10 3.45 8.44
N ASN A 177 19.02 2.15 8.75
CA ASN A 177 20.00 1.14 8.35
C ASN A 177 19.59 0.39 7.08
N GLY A 178 18.44 0.75 6.48
CA GLY A 178 17.90 0.09 5.29
C GLY A 178 17.14 -1.22 5.59
N ARG A 179 16.81 -1.51 6.86
CA ARG A 179 15.99 -2.67 7.21
C ARG A 179 14.52 -2.36 6.97
N LEU A 180 13.82 -3.26 6.28
CA LEU A 180 12.37 -3.18 6.10
C LEU A 180 11.65 -3.23 7.45
N LEU A 181 10.75 -2.28 7.70
CA LEU A 181 9.91 -2.19 8.88
C LEU A 181 8.44 -2.55 8.60
N ALA A 182 7.92 -2.08 7.48
CA ALA A 182 6.54 -2.35 7.04
C ALA A 182 6.43 -2.14 5.53
N GLU A 183 5.43 -2.77 4.92
CA GLU A 183 5.13 -2.59 3.51
C GLU A 183 3.64 -2.71 3.23
N LEU A 184 3.19 -2.03 2.18
CA LEU A 184 1.91 -2.23 1.50
C LEU A 184 2.23 -2.80 0.11
N PRO A 185 1.69 -3.98 -0.23
CA PRO A 185 1.85 -4.54 -1.57
C PRO A 185 1.17 -3.62 -2.60
N PRO A 186 1.53 -3.73 -3.88
CA PRO A 186 0.81 -3.09 -4.97
C PRO A 186 -0.67 -3.52 -4.98
N PHE A 187 -1.57 -2.62 -5.26
CA PHE A 187 -3.02 -2.83 -5.33
C PHE A 187 -3.60 -2.37 -6.67
#